data_e0d43b165323eaa2b65a866bd1be7f3c
#
_entry.id   e0d43b165323eaa2b65a866bd1be7f3c
#
_cell.length_a   1.000
_cell.length_b   1.000
_cell.length_c   1.000
_cell.angle_alpha   90.00
_cell.angle_beta   90.00
_cell.angle_gamma   90.00
#
_symmetry.space_group_name_H-M   'P 1'
#
loop_
_entity.id
_entity.type
_entity.pdbx_description
1 polymer ?
#
loop_
_entity_poly.entity_id
_entity_poly.type
_entity_poly.pdbx_seq_one_letter_code
_entity_poly.pdbx_strand_id
1 'polypeptide(L)'
;MRFLKSAIIAVTVLLTGRVSACAQTADDIIARHLAAIGGAPNWKKITGMKKNCIRMSRGVEIPVTITVLQGKGYRYESTIGGFTSYTIITGTEGWSFNPRNQQKPDALPTESVKLAQDRLDIQGPLIDYKEKGYKITYLGIDDVEGTECHKLKVVMPSGKEETIFIDASNYYLVRTVEKTKANGKEQSQTTTYGDYTNLPEGIVYPMSVDGGLTIKSIEINKPIDESIFAMKK
;
A
#
# COMPACT_ATOMS: atom_id res chain seq x y z
N MET A 1 51.85 71.02 -12.70
CA MET A 1 51.76 69.79 -11.91
C MET A 1 50.36 69.24 -12.04
N ARG A 2 50.15 68.19 -12.88
CA ARG A 2 48.87 67.54 -13.10
C ARG A 2 48.89 66.17 -12.45
N PHE A 3 48.07 65.94 -11.42
CA PHE A 3 47.91 64.66 -10.79
C PHE A 3 46.90 63.82 -11.53
N LEU A 4 47.34 62.75 -12.16
CA LEU A 4 46.50 61.73 -12.78
C LEU A 4 45.98 60.78 -11.66
N LYS A 5 44.69 60.77 -11.43
CA LYS A 5 44.04 59.80 -10.54
C LYS A 5 43.64 58.59 -11.36
N SER A 6 44.36 57.46 -11.17
CA SER A 6 43.97 56.15 -11.75
C SER A 6 42.83 55.55 -10.90
N ALA A 7 41.68 55.38 -11.49
CA ALA A 7 40.60 54.62 -10.88
C ALA A 7 40.73 53.14 -11.25
N ILE A 8 40.94 52.28 -10.26
CA ILE A 8 40.92 50.84 -10.40
C ILE A 8 39.46 50.37 -10.26
N ILE A 9 38.86 49.92 -11.35
CA ILE A 9 37.55 49.26 -11.34
C ILE A 9 37.78 47.81 -11.03
N ALA A 10 37.42 47.36 -9.80
CA ALA A 10 37.39 45.96 -9.43
C ALA A 10 36.08 45.33 -9.99
N VAL A 11 36.22 44.49 -11.01
CA VAL A 11 35.11 43.70 -11.53
C VAL A 11 34.97 42.43 -10.66
N THR A 12 33.98 42.48 -9.77
CA THR A 12 33.60 41.27 -8.95
C THR A 12 32.74 40.40 -9.82
N VAL A 13 33.29 39.31 -10.36
CA VAL A 13 32.52 38.28 -11.07
C VAL A 13 31.80 37.41 -10.03
N LEU A 14 30.52 37.64 -9.84
CA LEU A 14 29.64 36.72 -9.08
C LEU A 14 29.45 35.42 -9.88
N LEU A 15 30.20 34.37 -9.54
CA LEU A 15 29.87 33.03 -9.96
C LEU A 15 28.60 32.58 -9.23
N THR A 16 27.41 32.80 -9.85
CA THR A 16 26.18 32.16 -9.41
C THR A 16 26.22 30.69 -9.83
N GLY A 17 26.77 29.85 -8.98
CA GLY A 17 26.64 28.40 -9.12
C GLY A 17 25.15 28.04 -9.11
N ARG A 18 24.63 27.64 -10.26
CA ARG A 18 23.29 27.00 -10.33
C ARG A 18 23.41 25.66 -9.63
N VAL A 19 23.01 25.59 -8.36
CA VAL A 19 22.69 24.32 -7.71
C VAL A 19 21.42 23.84 -8.42
N SER A 20 21.57 22.93 -9.38
CA SER A 20 20.44 22.19 -9.91
C SER A 20 19.92 21.34 -8.74
N ALA A 21 18.90 21.84 -8.06
CA ALA A 21 18.11 20.99 -7.17
C ALA A 21 17.54 19.90 -8.07
N CYS A 22 18.12 18.70 -8.01
CA CYS A 22 17.58 17.52 -8.66
C CYS A 22 16.21 17.30 -8.02
N ALA A 23 15.13 17.66 -8.74
CA ALA A 23 13.79 17.45 -8.26
C ALA A 23 13.63 15.94 -8.05
N GLN A 24 13.29 15.52 -6.83
CA GLN A 24 13.02 14.13 -6.53
C GLN A 24 11.92 13.61 -7.45
N THR A 25 12.17 12.48 -8.08
CA THR A 25 11.21 11.84 -8.97
C THR A 25 10.40 10.78 -8.21
N ALA A 26 9.27 10.36 -8.78
CA ALA A 26 8.51 9.23 -8.23
C ALA A 26 9.39 7.97 -8.15
N ASP A 27 10.22 7.72 -9.16
CA ASP A 27 11.12 6.55 -9.20
C ASP A 27 12.14 6.57 -8.06
N ASP A 28 12.73 7.74 -7.73
CA ASP A 28 13.69 7.86 -6.63
C ASP A 28 13.04 7.55 -5.28
N ILE A 29 11.82 8.06 -5.06
CA ILE A 29 11.08 7.83 -3.81
C ILE A 29 10.70 6.35 -3.69
N ILE A 30 10.20 5.76 -4.77
CA ILE A 30 9.85 4.34 -4.83
C ILE A 30 11.08 3.48 -4.56
N ALA A 31 12.22 3.76 -5.19
CA ALA A 31 13.45 3.01 -4.97
C ALA A 31 13.90 3.04 -3.50
N ARG A 32 13.84 4.21 -2.85
CA ARG A 32 14.17 4.36 -1.42
C ARG A 32 13.17 3.66 -0.52
N HIS A 33 11.86 3.75 -0.82
CA HIS A 33 10.83 3.01 -0.10
C HIS A 33 11.06 1.51 -0.19
N LEU A 34 11.28 0.98 -1.39
CA LEU A 34 11.54 -0.45 -1.58
C LEU A 34 12.80 -0.90 -0.84
N ALA A 35 13.86 -0.09 -0.84
CA ALA A 35 15.07 -0.39 -0.06
C ALA A 35 14.75 -0.43 1.45
N ALA A 36 13.98 0.53 1.96
CA ALA A 36 13.61 0.62 3.37
C ALA A 36 12.78 -0.58 3.85
N ILE A 37 11.93 -1.14 2.99
CA ILE A 37 11.10 -2.30 3.33
C ILE A 37 11.76 -3.66 3.02
N GLY A 38 13.08 -3.71 2.81
CA GLY A 38 13.84 -4.96 2.62
C GLY A 38 14.13 -5.34 1.17
N GLY A 39 13.79 -4.47 0.22
CA GLY A 39 14.13 -4.60 -1.20
C GLY A 39 13.18 -5.47 -2.02
N ALA A 40 12.91 -5.04 -3.25
CA ALA A 40 12.05 -5.76 -4.19
C ALA A 40 12.42 -7.24 -4.39
N PRO A 41 13.71 -7.66 -4.44
CA PRO A 41 14.07 -9.06 -4.59
C PRO A 41 13.55 -9.98 -3.47
N ASN A 42 13.47 -9.51 -2.23
CA ASN A 42 12.93 -10.30 -1.11
C ASN A 42 11.41 -10.40 -1.21
N TRP A 43 10.73 -9.29 -1.52
CA TRP A 43 9.29 -9.27 -1.71
C TRP A 43 8.85 -10.17 -2.87
N LYS A 44 9.60 -10.24 -3.97
CA LYS A 44 9.31 -11.11 -5.13
C LYS A 44 9.39 -12.61 -4.83
N LYS A 45 10.08 -13.01 -3.76
CA LYS A 45 10.12 -14.40 -3.29
C LYS A 45 8.86 -14.82 -2.53
N ILE A 46 8.02 -13.86 -2.14
CA ILE A 46 6.80 -14.13 -1.37
C ILE A 46 5.67 -14.49 -2.33
N THR A 47 5.25 -15.72 -2.28
CA THR A 47 4.17 -16.27 -3.11
C THR A 47 2.91 -16.57 -2.32
N GLY A 48 3.01 -16.68 -1.00
CA GLY A 48 1.88 -16.90 -0.10
C GLY A 48 2.08 -16.18 1.22
N MET A 49 1.02 -15.56 1.75
CA MET A 49 1.04 -14.86 3.03
C MET A 49 -0.27 -15.11 3.77
N LYS A 50 -0.17 -15.55 5.05
CA LYS A 50 -1.31 -15.63 5.94
C LYS A 50 -1.05 -14.75 7.15
N LYS A 51 -1.98 -13.85 7.44
CA LYS A 51 -1.92 -12.92 8.57
C LYS A 51 -3.02 -13.27 9.57
N ASN A 52 -2.65 -13.49 10.82
CA ASN A 52 -3.60 -13.60 11.92
C ASN A 52 -3.65 -12.25 12.64
N CYS A 53 -4.81 -11.65 12.70
CA CYS A 53 -5.02 -10.29 13.15
C CYS A 53 -6.11 -10.23 14.22
N ILE A 54 -6.09 -9.15 14.98
CA ILE A 54 -7.20 -8.75 15.85
C ILE A 54 -7.70 -7.39 15.36
N ARG A 55 -9.00 -7.28 15.15
CA ARG A 55 -9.67 -6.01 14.91
C ARG A 55 -10.43 -5.59 16.15
N MET A 56 -10.16 -4.37 16.61
CA MET A 56 -10.98 -3.75 17.67
C MET A 56 -12.23 -3.12 17.08
N SER A 57 -13.40 -3.48 17.57
CA SER A 57 -14.66 -2.85 17.18
C SER A 57 -15.56 -2.68 18.40
N ARG A 58 -15.86 -1.44 18.75
CA ARG A 58 -16.70 -1.09 19.91
C ARG A 58 -16.25 -1.77 21.22
N GLY A 59 -14.93 -1.84 21.44
CA GLY A 59 -14.34 -2.48 22.63
C GLY A 59 -14.30 -4.02 22.60
N VAL A 60 -14.69 -4.65 21.49
CA VAL A 60 -14.65 -6.11 21.31
C VAL A 60 -13.50 -6.48 20.37
N GLU A 61 -12.71 -7.49 20.76
CA GLU A 61 -11.71 -8.10 19.91
C GLU A 61 -12.37 -9.06 18.92
N ILE A 62 -12.13 -8.85 17.64
CA ILE A 62 -12.63 -9.68 16.56
C ILE A 62 -11.42 -10.34 15.88
N PRO A 63 -11.26 -11.68 15.99
CA PRO A 63 -10.27 -12.40 15.22
C PRO A 63 -10.51 -12.24 13.73
N VAL A 64 -9.42 -11.90 13.01
CA VAL A 64 -9.42 -11.76 11.55
C VAL A 64 -8.26 -12.59 11.00
N THR A 65 -8.52 -13.33 9.93
CA THR A 65 -7.48 -14.02 9.16
C THR A 65 -7.51 -13.50 7.73
N ILE A 66 -6.34 -13.12 7.21
CA ILE A 66 -6.18 -12.69 5.81
C ILE A 66 -5.19 -13.65 5.16
N THR A 67 -5.62 -14.38 4.14
CA THR A 67 -4.78 -15.30 3.38
C THR A 67 -4.70 -14.84 1.93
N VAL A 68 -3.48 -14.72 1.42
CA VAL A 68 -3.22 -14.32 0.03
C VAL A 68 -2.28 -15.33 -0.61
N LEU A 69 -2.63 -15.80 -1.79
CA LEU A 69 -1.77 -16.55 -2.70
C LEU A 69 -1.55 -15.69 -3.93
N GLN A 70 -0.29 -15.31 -4.18
CA GLN A 70 0.10 -14.31 -5.18
C GLN A 70 -0.56 -14.57 -6.54
N GLY A 71 -1.34 -13.60 -7.00
CA GLY A 71 -2.05 -13.64 -8.29
C GLY A 71 -3.18 -14.66 -8.40
N LYS A 72 -3.43 -15.50 -7.38
CA LYS A 72 -4.40 -16.60 -7.44
C LYS A 72 -5.62 -16.38 -6.56
N GLY A 73 -5.43 -15.97 -5.30
CA GLY A 73 -6.53 -15.88 -4.38
C GLY A 73 -6.26 -14.98 -3.17
N TYR A 74 -7.30 -14.30 -2.74
CA TYR A 74 -7.38 -13.53 -1.50
C TYR A 74 -8.58 -14.03 -0.69
N ARG A 75 -8.38 -14.29 0.60
CA ARG A 75 -9.45 -14.65 1.52
C ARG A 75 -9.31 -13.82 2.79
N TYR A 76 -10.38 -13.14 3.13
CA TYR A 76 -10.56 -12.42 4.38
C TYR A 76 -11.61 -13.15 5.21
N GLU A 77 -11.32 -13.42 6.47
CA GLU A 77 -12.24 -14.07 7.41
C GLU A 77 -12.32 -13.26 8.69
N SER A 78 -13.51 -13.16 9.27
CA SER A 78 -13.71 -12.57 10.60
C SER A 78 -14.72 -13.39 11.40
N THR A 79 -14.42 -13.62 12.68
CA THR A 79 -15.25 -14.44 13.55
C THR A 79 -15.85 -13.60 14.67
N ILE A 80 -17.17 -13.53 14.74
CA ILE A 80 -17.91 -12.78 15.77
C ILE A 80 -18.94 -13.70 16.41
N GLY A 81 -18.81 -13.94 17.71
CA GLY A 81 -19.76 -14.77 18.47
C GLY A 81 -19.87 -16.19 17.92
N GLY A 82 -18.75 -16.80 17.50
CA GLY A 82 -18.70 -18.14 16.92
C GLY A 82 -19.11 -18.24 15.44
N PHE A 83 -19.55 -17.14 14.82
CA PHE A 83 -19.93 -17.09 13.40
C PHE A 83 -18.77 -16.52 12.57
N THR A 84 -18.29 -17.29 11.60
CA THR A 84 -17.22 -16.86 10.68
C THR A 84 -17.81 -16.38 9.36
N SER A 85 -17.63 -15.09 9.09
CA SER A 85 -17.92 -14.47 7.80
C SER A 85 -16.66 -14.43 6.96
N TYR A 86 -16.79 -14.52 5.63
CA TYR A 86 -15.63 -14.42 4.74
C TYR A 86 -15.95 -13.69 3.43
N THR A 87 -14.89 -13.15 2.83
CA THR A 87 -14.85 -12.64 1.47
C THR A 87 -13.68 -13.30 0.74
N ILE A 88 -13.95 -13.81 -0.47
CA ILE A 88 -12.95 -14.43 -1.33
C ILE A 88 -12.92 -13.66 -2.64
N ILE A 89 -11.71 -13.40 -3.15
CA ILE A 89 -11.45 -12.84 -4.48
C ILE A 89 -10.48 -13.77 -5.19
N THR A 90 -10.77 -14.09 -6.44
CA THR A 90 -9.86 -14.78 -7.37
C THR A 90 -9.61 -13.90 -8.59
N GLY A 91 -8.86 -14.37 -9.57
CA GLY A 91 -8.59 -13.63 -10.80
C GLY A 91 -9.85 -13.24 -11.59
N THR A 92 -10.93 -14.02 -11.48
CA THR A 92 -12.14 -13.85 -12.28
C THR A 92 -13.41 -13.72 -11.48
N GLU A 93 -13.44 -14.21 -10.26
CA GLU A 93 -14.66 -14.36 -9.46
C GLU A 93 -14.41 -13.93 -8.00
N GLY A 94 -15.50 -13.69 -7.29
CA GLY A 94 -15.45 -13.42 -5.86
C GLY A 94 -16.77 -13.79 -5.18
N TRP A 95 -16.68 -14.08 -3.89
CA TRP A 95 -17.82 -14.48 -3.06
C TRP A 95 -17.75 -13.84 -1.69
N SER A 96 -18.90 -13.61 -1.11
CA SER A 96 -19.03 -13.23 0.29
C SER A 96 -20.03 -14.13 1.00
N PHE A 97 -19.77 -14.41 2.27
CA PHE A 97 -20.65 -15.18 3.13
C PHE A 97 -20.69 -14.60 4.53
N ASN A 98 -21.92 -14.42 5.02
CA ASN A 98 -22.17 -14.08 6.42
C ASN A 98 -23.26 -15.00 6.95
N PRO A 99 -22.92 -15.99 7.80
CA PRO A 99 -23.88 -17.01 8.25
C PRO A 99 -25.02 -16.47 9.12
N ARG A 100 -24.96 -15.19 9.54
CA ARG A 100 -26.05 -14.56 10.29
C ARG A 100 -27.23 -14.15 9.43
N ASN A 101 -27.02 -13.95 8.13
CA ASN A 101 -28.05 -13.46 7.19
C ASN A 101 -28.03 -14.15 5.83
N GLN A 102 -27.13 -15.12 5.62
CA GLN A 102 -27.02 -15.87 4.37
C GLN A 102 -27.03 -17.38 4.66
N GLN A 103 -27.72 -18.15 3.83
CA GLN A 103 -27.71 -19.62 3.86
C GLN A 103 -26.58 -20.21 3.01
N LYS A 104 -26.12 -19.48 1.99
CA LYS A 104 -25.04 -19.85 1.07
C LYS A 104 -24.24 -18.62 0.67
N PRO A 105 -23.02 -18.78 0.16
CA PRO A 105 -22.24 -17.67 -0.34
C PRO A 105 -22.93 -16.97 -1.53
N ASP A 106 -22.86 -15.64 -1.54
CA ASP A 106 -23.32 -14.81 -2.65
C ASP A 106 -22.14 -14.42 -3.55
N ALA A 107 -22.33 -14.46 -4.85
CA ALA A 107 -21.34 -13.96 -5.80
C ALA A 107 -21.22 -12.44 -5.69
N LEU A 108 -19.99 -11.95 -5.74
CA LEU A 108 -19.73 -10.51 -5.80
C LEU A 108 -19.99 -9.98 -7.22
N PRO A 109 -20.48 -8.74 -7.36
CA PRO A 109 -20.58 -8.09 -8.67
C PRO A 109 -19.24 -8.07 -9.40
N THR A 110 -19.24 -8.29 -10.70
CA THR A 110 -18.04 -8.32 -11.54
C THR A 110 -17.17 -7.07 -11.38
N GLU A 111 -17.79 -5.89 -11.30
CA GLU A 111 -17.05 -4.64 -11.08
C GLU A 111 -16.36 -4.60 -9.71
N SER A 112 -16.98 -5.14 -8.66
CA SER A 112 -16.36 -5.26 -7.34
C SER A 112 -15.16 -6.20 -7.36
N VAL A 113 -15.24 -7.31 -8.08
CA VAL A 113 -14.13 -8.25 -8.27
C VAL A 113 -12.98 -7.56 -9.02
N LYS A 114 -13.30 -6.84 -10.09
CA LYS A 114 -12.31 -6.08 -10.89
C LYS A 114 -11.58 -5.04 -10.05
N LEU A 115 -12.30 -4.29 -9.22
CA LEU A 115 -11.72 -3.28 -8.33
C LEU A 115 -10.88 -3.89 -7.18
N ALA A 116 -11.09 -5.16 -6.85
CA ALA A 116 -10.40 -5.85 -5.77
C ALA A 116 -9.19 -6.70 -6.25
N GLN A 117 -8.83 -6.64 -7.53
CA GLN A 117 -7.72 -7.44 -8.09
C GLN A 117 -6.35 -7.12 -7.46
N ASP A 118 -6.15 -5.89 -7.00
CA ASP A 118 -4.94 -5.48 -6.29
C ASP A 118 -4.74 -6.26 -4.97
N ARG A 119 -5.80 -6.81 -4.37
CA ARG A 119 -5.70 -7.65 -3.16
C ARG A 119 -5.01 -8.99 -3.40
N LEU A 120 -4.90 -9.43 -4.66
CA LEU A 120 -4.17 -10.63 -5.06
C LEU A 120 -2.66 -10.41 -5.12
N ASP A 121 -2.22 -9.16 -5.03
CA ASP A 121 -0.82 -8.77 -5.13
C ASP A 121 -0.22 -8.53 -3.75
N ILE A 122 0.53 -9.53 -3.24
CA ILE A 122 1.25 -9.45 -1.97
C ILE A 122 2.33 -8.36 -2.01
N GLN A 123 2.90 -8.10 -3.18
CA GLN A 123 4.03 -7.21 -3.38
C GLN A 123 3.62 -5.73 -3.38
N GLY A 124 2.32 -5.46 -3.55
CA GLY A 124 1.76 -4.12 -3.55
C GLY A 124 2.01 -3.31 -4.83
N PRO A 125 1.51 -2.08 -4.89
CA PRO A 125 1.44 -1.31 -6.13
C PRO A 125 2.78 -0.70 -6.60
N LEU A 126 3.80 -0.68 -5.75
CA LEU A 126 5.05 0.02 -6.06
C LEU A 126 6.14 -0.89 -6.66
N ILE A 127 6.09 -2.21 -6.41
CA ILE A 127 7.01 -3.18 -7.01
C ILE A 127 6.58 -3.46 -8.44
N ASP A 128 7.51 -3.32 -9.39
CA ASP A 128 7.29 -3.54 -10.82
C ASP A 128 6.05 -2.79 -11.35
N TYR A 129 5.83 -1.58 -10.85
CA TYR A 129 4.61 -0.84 -11.14
C TYR A 129 4.40 -0.55 -12.63
N LYS A 130 5.50 -0.37 -13.40
CA LYS A 130 5.46 -0.13 -14.86
C LYS A 130 4.98 -1.38 -15.59
N GLU A 131 5.52 -2.54 -15.24
CA GLU A 131 5.17 -3.84 -15.79
C GLU A 131 3.73 -4.24 -15.45
N LYS A 132 3.26 -3.87 -14.26
CA LYS A 132 1.86 -4.04 -13.83
C LYS A 132 0.90 -3.03 -14.50
N GLY A 133 1.42 -2.09 -15.29
CA GLY A 133 0.63 -1.07 -15.98
C GLY A 133 0.10 0.05 -15.07
N TYR A 134 0.67 0.21 -13.88
CA TYR A 134 0.30 1.29 -12.96
C TYR A 134 0.95 2.60 -13.39
N LYS A 135 0.22 3.70 -13.24
CA LYS A 135 0.73 5.06 -13.49
C LYS A 135 0.94 5.75 -12.15
N ILE A 136 2.18 6.16 -11.88
CA ILE A 136 2.54 6.82 -10.63
C ILE A 136 3.00 8.25 -10.91
N THR A 137 2.46 9.21 -10.16
CA THR A 137 2.81 10.62 -10.24
C THR A 137 3.22 11.11 -8.86
N TYR A 138 4.38 11.76 -8.77
CA TYR A 138 4.79 12.46 -7.55
C TYR A 138 4.05 13.80 -7.44
N LEU A 139 3.41 14.03 -6.31
CA LEU A 139 2.61 15.21 -6.04
C LEU A 139 3.29 16.20 -5.08
N GLY A 140 4.56 15.94 -4.70
CA GLY A 140 5.30 16.78 -3.76
C GLY A 140 5.28 16.24 -2.32
N ILE A 141 5.58 17.14 -1.39
CA ILE A 141 5.56 16.87 0.06
C ILE A 141 4.21 17.30 0.61
N ASP A 142 3.71 16.54 1.59
CA ASP A 142 2.49 16.84 2.36
C ASP A 142 2.71 16.46 3.83
N ASP A 143 1.97 17.05 4.73
CA ASP A 143 2.00 16.71 6.16
C ASP A 143 0.91 15.70 6.51
N VAL A 144 1.30 14.64 7.19
CA VAL A 144 0.38 13.62 7.71
C VAL A 144 0.53 13.59 9.23
N GLU A 145 -0.31 14.33 9.93
CA GLU A 145 -0.35 14.39 11.40
C GLU A 145 1.01 14.73 12.03
N GLY A 146 1.72 15.70 11.43
CA GLY A 146 3.04 16.15 11.87
C GLY A 146 4.21 15.36 11.27
N THR A 147 3.95 14.40 10.39
CA THR A 147 4.97 13.66 9.65
C THR A 147 5.06 14.20 8.22
N GLU A 148 6.23 14.72 7.83
CA GLU A 148 6.50 15.12 6.45
C GLU A 148 6.56 13.88 5.56
N CYS A 149 5.72 13.83 4.52
CA CYS A 149 5.57 12.67 3.66
C CYS A 149 5.69 13.02 2.18
N HIS A 150 6.38 12.19 1.42
CA HIS A 150 6.27 12.17 -0.04
C HIS A 150 4.89 11.65 -0.44
N LYS A 151 4.19 12.41 -1.28
CA LYS A 151 2.85 12.10 -1.76
C LYS A 151 2.91 11.57 -3.19
N LEU A 152 2.43 10.36 -3.40
CA LEU A 152 2.36 9.71 -4.70
C LEU A 152 0.90 9.42 -5.06
N LYS A 153 0.49 9.74 -6.29
CA LYS A 153 -0.79 9.28 -6.85
C LYS A 153 -0.52 8.03 -7.70
N VAL A 154 -1.25 6.97 -7.42
CA VAL A 154 -1.22 5.70 -8.16
C VAL A 154 -2.56 5.51 -8.86
N VAL A 155 -2.52 5.26 -10.17
CA VAL A 155 -3.70 4.89 -10.97
C VAL A 155 -3.49 3.47 -11.49
N MET A 156 -4.38 2.57 -11.10
CA MET A 156 -4.33 1.15 -11.44
C MET A 156 -5.03 0.87 -12.78
N PRO A 157 -4.71 -0.23 -13.47
CA PRO A 157 -5.40 -0.63 -14.71
C PRO A 157 -6.91 -0.84 -14.54
N SER A 158 -7.37 -1.17 -13.33
CA SER A 158 -8.79 -1.26 -12.98
C SER A 158 -9.53 0.09 -13.02
N GLY A 159 -8.79 1.21 -13.07
CA GLY A 159 -9.31 2.56 -12.89
C GLY A 159 -9.38 3.03 -11.43
N LYS A 160 -9.00 2.17 -10.49
CA LYS A 160 -8.88 2.52 -9.08
C LYS A 160 -7.75 3.54 -8.90
N GLU A 161 -7.99 4.57 -8.09
CA GLU A 161 -7.00 5.58 -7.72
C GLU A 161 -6.65 5.47 -6.23
N GLU A 162 -5.38 5.55 -5.94
CA GLU A 162 -4.86 5.56 -4.58
C GLU A 162 -3.82 6.67 -4.41
N THR A 163 -3.88 7.37 -3.29
CA THR A 163 -2.83 8.30 -2.87
C THR A 163 -2.02 7.65 -1.77
N ILE A 164 -0.71 7.55 -1.95
CA ILE A 164 0.24 6.92 -1.05
C ILE A 164 1.09 8.02 -0.39
N PHE A 165 1.24 7.97 0.93
CA PHE A 165 2.08 8.87 1.72
C PHE A 165 3.23 8.08 2.33
N ILE A 166 4.45 8.44 1.98
CA ILE A 166 5.70 7.79 2.41
C ILE A 166 6.48 8.80 3.26
N ASP A 167 6.81 8.45 4.48
CA ASP A 167 7.62 9.27 5.40
C ASP A 167 8.93 9.71 4.72
N ALA A 168 9.20 11.00 4.73
CA ALA A 168 10.37 11.56 4.07
C ALA A 168 11.70 11.21 4.77
N SER A 169 11.66 10.78 6.03
CA SER A 169 12.85 10.47 6.83
C SER A 169 13.27 9.00 6.73
N ASN A 170 12.33 8.07 6.85
CA ASN A 170 12.60 6.62 6.91
C ASN A 170 12.06 5.85 5.70
N TYR A 171 11.29 6.50 4.83
CA TYR A 171 10.67 5.92 3.63
C TYR A 171 9.65 4.80 3.89
N TYR A 172 9.08 4.71 5.09
CA TYR A 172 7.97 3.80 5.36
C TYR A 172 6.65 4.40 4.88
N LEU A 173 5.73 3.53 4.49
CA LEU A 173 4.35 3.91 4.17
C LEU A 173 3.64 4.37 5.45
N VAL A 174 3.10 5.58 5.47
CA VAL A 174 2.38 6.14 6.62
C VAL A 174 0.88 6.01 6.42
N ARG A 175 0.41 6.33 5.21
CA ARG A 175 -1.03 6.39 4.90
C ARG A 175 -1.29 6.08 3.45
N THR A 176 -2.43 5.47 3.17
CA THR A 176 -3.03 5.46 1.84
C THR A 176 -4.44 6.04 1.88
N VAL A 177 -4.85 6.66 0.78
CA VAL A 177 -6.22 7.15 0.56
C VAL A 177 -6.71 6.60 -0.75
N GLU A 178 -7.58 5.61 -0.68
CA GLU A 178 -8.24 5.01 -1.83
C GLU A 178 -9.48 5.80 -2.19
N LYS A 179 -9.66 6.11 -3.48
CA LYS A 179 -10.89 6.71 -4.02
C LYS A 179 -11.62 5.71 -4.89
N THR A 180 -12.88 5.46 -4.56
CA THR A 180 -13.77 4.60 -5.34
C THR A 180 -15.06 5.34 -5.65
N LYS A 181 -15.75 4.94 -6.72
CA LYS A 181 -17.10 5.41 -7.02
C LYS A 181 -18.08 4.28 -6.76
N ALA A 182 -18.96 4.45 -5.78
CA ALA A 182 -20.04 3.52 -5.50
C ALA A 182 -21.39 4.25 -5.69
N ASN A 183 -22.28 3.70 -6.50
CA ASN A 183 -23.60 4.27 -6.80
C ASN A 183 -23.54 5.73 -7.28
N GLY A 184 -22.54 6.07 -8.10
CA GLY A 184 -22.34 7.42 -8.63
C GLY A 184 -21.77 8.44 -7.63
N LYS A 185 -21.52 8.03 -6.38
CA LYS A 185 -20.89 8.88 -5.35
C LYS A 185 -19.43 8.48 -5.14
N GLU A 186 -18.58 9.48 -5.05
CA GLU A 186 -17.18 9.29 -4.68
C GLU A 186 -17.11 8.95 -3.18
N GLN A 187 -16.39 7.86 -2.87
CA GLN A 187 -16.09 7.44 -1.51
C GLN A 187 -14.57 7.39 -1.34
N SER A 188 -14.08 7.86 -0.21
CA SER A 188 -12.67 7.77 0.16
C SER A 188 -12.52 6.82 1.34
N GLN A 189 -11.58 5.90 1.24
CA GLN A 189 -11.14 5.06 2.36
C GLN A 189 -9.69 5.42 2.69
N THR A 190 -9.46 5.80 3.94
CA THR A 190 -8.11 6.07 4.45
C THR A 190 -7.62 4.86 5.22
N THR A 191 -6.37 4.49 5.05
CA THR A 191 -5.68 3.44 5.81
C THR A 191 -4.35 3.99 6.31
N THR A 192 -4.06 3.84 7.59
CA THR A 192 -2.78 4.20 8.21
C THR A 192 -1.97 2.96 8.53
N TYR A 193 -0.64 3.09 8.59
CA TYR A 193 0.30 1.99 8.79
C TYR A 193 1.31 2.34 9.87
N GLY A 194 1.64 1.38 10.72
CA GLY A 194 2.57 1.59 11.82
C GLY A 194 3.18 0.29 12.34
N ASP A 195 3.98 0.40 13.42
CA ASP A 195 4.60 -0.73 14.11
C ASP A 195 5.42 -1.63 13.16
N TYR A 196 6.27 -1.00 12.35
CA TYR A 196 7.09 -1.70 11.36
C TYR A 196 8.07 -2.66 12.00
N THR A 197 8.06 -3.91 11.56
CA THR A 197 8.85 -5.01 12.12
C THR A 197 9.62 -5.74 11.01
N ASN A 198 10.88 -6.08 11.30
CA ASN A 198 11.68 -6.93 10.41
C ASN A 198 11.18 -8.37 10.50
N LEU A 199 10.90 -8.99 9.37
CA LEU A 199 10.51 -10.39 9.27
C LEU A 199 11.71 -11.26 8.82
N PRO A 200 11.73 -12.56 9.18
CA PRO A 200 12.83 -13.46 8.85
C PRO A 200 13.16 -13.56 7.34
N GLU A 201 12.18 -13.29 6.48
CA GLU A 201 12.32 -13.31 5.03
C GLU A 201 13.08 -12.09 4.46
N GLY A 202 13.57 -11.20 5.34
CA GLY A 202 14.33 -10.00 4.98
C GLY A 202 13.47 -8.87 4.48
N ILE A 203 12.19 -8.85 4.82
CA ILE A 203 11.28 -7.73 4.55
C ILE A 203 10.90 -7.01 5.84
N VAL A 204 10.50 -5.75 5.71
CA VAL A 204 9.92 -4.95 6.79
C VAL A 204 8.44 -4.79 6.54
N TYR A 205 7.62 -5.10 7.54
CA TYR A 205 6.16 -5.13 7.39
C TYR A 205 5.46 -4.34 8.51
N PRO A 206 4.39 -3.56 8.22
CA PRO A 206 3.61 -2.88 9.24
C PRO A 206 2.75 -3.87 10.01
N MET A 207 2.84 -3.89 11.34
CA MET A 207 2.06 -4.75 12.21
C MET A 207 0.77 -4.08 12.70
N SER A 208 0.66 -2.77 12.55
CA SER A 208 -0.55 -1.99 12.80
C SER A 208 -1.08 -1.45 11.48
N VAL A 209 -2.34 -1.72 11.19
CA VAL A 209 -3.06 -1.26 10.00
C VAL A 209 -4.39 -0.70 10.46
N ASP A 210 -4.73 0.45 9.98
CA ASP A 210 -5.89 1.30 10.22
C ASP A 210 -7.14 0.67 10.89
N GLY A 211 -7.87 1.51 11.60
CA GLY A 211 -9.16 1.17 12.20
C GLY A 211 -9.08 0.11 13.30
N GLY A 212 -7.90 -0.05 13.93
CA GLY A 212 -7.70 -0.99 15.03
C GLY A 212 -7.46 -2.42 14.58
N LEU A 213 -6.95 -2.64 13.37
CA LEU A 213 -6.45 -3.95 12.93
C LEU A 213 -4.99 -4.10 13.34
N THR A 214 -4.72 -4.99 14.29
CA THR A 214 -3.36 -5.36 14.72
C THR A 214 -3.02 -6.75 14.19
N ILE A 215 -1.88 -6.88 13.52
CA ILE A 215 -1.37 -8.17 13.04
C ILE A 215 -0.60 -8.84 14.19
N LYS A 216 -1.03 -10.02 14.57
CA LYS A 216 -0.42 -10.79 15.66
C LYS A 216 0.66 -11.75 15.16
N SER A 217 0.47 -12.31 13.97
CA SER A 217 1.47 -13.18 13.31
C SER A 217 1.31 -13.16 11.81
N ILE A 218 2.43 -13.40 11.12
CA ILE A 218 2.49 -13.54 9.66
C ILE A 218 3.18 -14.87 9.37
N GLU A 219 2.57 -15.69 8.53
CA GLU A 219 3.15 -16.90 7.96
C GLU A 219 3.43 -16.63 6.48
N ILE A 220 4.69 -16.75 6.07
CA ILE A 220 5.13 -16.49 4.70
C ILE A 220 5.55 -17.80 4.04
N ASN A 221 5.10 -18.02 2.82
CA ASN A 221 5.44 -19.18 1.97
C ASN A 221 5.17 -20.54 2.62
N LYS A 222 4.31 -20.59 3.64
CA LYS A 222 3.80 -21.87 4.14
C LYS A 222 2.80 -22.45 3.15
N PRO A 223 2.65 -23.78 3.07
CA PRO A 223 1.66 -24.40 2.18
C PRO A 223 0.26 -23.84 2.44
N ILE A 224 -0.40 -23.38 1.40
CA ILE A 224 -1.78 -22.89 1.42
C ILE A 224 -2.59 -23.81 0.52
N ASP A 225 -3.65 -24.42 1.07
CA ASP A 225 -4.60 -25.21 0.30
C ASP A 225 -5.41 -24.28 -0.59
N GLU A 226 -5.24 -24.38 -1.91
CA GLU A 226 -5.93 -23.53 -2.88
C GLU A 226 -7.46 -23.70 -2.83
N SER A 227 -7.96 -24.82 -2.27
CA SER A 227 -9.41 -25.05 -2.13
C SER A 227 -10.10 -24.04 -1.21
N ILE A 228 -9.36 -23.34 -0.34
CA ILE A 228 -9.93 -22.29 0.51
C ILE A 228 -10.43 -21.08 -0.28
N PHE A 229 -9.97 -20.91 -1.53
CA PHE A 229 -10.40 -19.86 -2.45
C PHE A 229 -11.55 -20.29 -3.36
N ALA A 230 -11.94 -21.57 -3.33
CA ALA A 230 -13.08 -22.06 -4.09
C ALA A 230 -14.42 -21.79 -3.36
N MET A 231 -15.49 -21.59 -4.15
CA MET A 231 -16.84 -21.54 -3.60
C MET A 231 -17.20 -22.89 -3.00
N LYS A 232 -17.45 -22.93 -1.69
CA LYS A 232 -18.05 -24.12 -1.07
C LYS A 232 -19.53 -24.19 -1.47
N LYS A 233 -19.89 -25.26 -2.19
CA LYS A 233 -21.28 -25.55 -2.56
C LYS A 233 -22.09 -25.94 -1.33
#